data_7ee1b5f12fc14a7bb2da90f0b00a9991
#
_entry.id   7ee1b5f12fc14a7bb2da90f0b00a9991
#
_cell.length_a   1.000
_cell.length_b   1.000
_cell.length_c   1.000
_cell.angle_alpha   90.00
_cell.angle_beta   90.00
_cell.angle_gamma   90.00
#
_symmetry.space_group_name_H-M   'P 1'
#
loop_
_entity.id
_entity.type
_entity.pdbx_description
1 polymer ?
#
loop_
_entity_poly.entity_id
_entity_poly.type
_entity_poly.pdbx_seq_one_letter_code
_entity_poly.pdbx_strand_id
1 'polypeptide(L)'
;MEGGGAIRPDPKHRATLDLIRLTGVPCINSASVLARCHDRLSMLAEMCEAGLPVIDFDVAIGDGMLRRLERPAPFVVKVGNHHAGLGKALVRTNADWPEVADLLFAADDYAAVEPFIDYQRDVRCLAVGGNMWAMTREGAGWKANVDTRKHHVIEPPPELAAHTRHAMQHLGADILGLDFLQARDGRYTLLECNDTPGLSGFPEVLREEVAECMRNRMWRR
;
A
#
# COMPACT_ATOMS: atom_id res chain seq x y z
N MET A 1 -0.45 7.61 -28.00
CA MET A 1 -0.55 7.00 -26.67
C MET A 1 0.63 6.07 -26.54
N GLU A 2 1.65 6.48 -25.81
CA GLU A 2 2.74 5.59 -25.48
C GLU A 2 2.21 4.57 -24.49
N GLY A 3 2.16 3.30 -24.90
CA GLY A 3 1.75 2.20 -24.06
C GLY A 3 2.63 2.15 -22.82
N GLY A 4 2.06 2.33 -21.66
CA GLY A 4 2.74 2.17 -20.37
C GLY A 4 3.09 0.71 -20.21
N GLY A 5 4.31 0.33 -20.59
CA GLY A 5 4.78 -1.03 -20.36
C GLY A 5 4.79 -1.35 -18.88
N ALA A 6 4.47 -2.60 -18.54
CA ALA A 6 4.51 -3.13 -17.22
C ALA A 6 5.83 -2.81 -16.52
N ILE A 7 5.76 -2.37 -15.25
CA ILE A 7 6.93 -2.10 -14.40
C ILE A 7 7.91 -1.09 -15.05
N ARG A 8 7.40 -0.05 -15.69
CA ARG A 8 8.23 1.08 -16.07
C ARG A 8 8.28 2.05 -14.88
N PRO A 9 9.46 2.24 -14.26
CA PRO A 9 9.60 3.27 -13.24
C PRO A 9 9.29 4.61 -13.91
N ASP A 10 8.48 5.44 -13.27
CA ASP A 10 8.26 6.81 -13.73
C ASP A 10 9.63 7.52 -13.83
N PRO A 11 10.10 7.89 -15.04
CA PRO A 11 11.41 8.50 -15.21
C PRO A 11 11.55 9.80 -14.42
N LYS A 12 10.46 10.54 -14.23
CA LYS A 12 10.45 11.79 -13.45
C LYS A 12 10.65 11.52 -11.98
N HIS A 13 9.96 10.49 -11.45
CA HIS A 13 10.13 10.07 -10.06
C HIS A 13 11.58 9.68 -9.77
N ARG A 14 12.16 8.83 -10.63
CA ARG A 14 13.55 8.42 -10.52
C ARG A 14 14.52 9.60 -10.59
N ALA A 15 14.34 10.50 -11.56
CA ALA A 15 15.17 11.70 -11.68
C ALA A 15 15.07 12.60 -10.44
N THR A 16 13.88 12.72 -9.85
CA THR A 16 13.67 13.47 -8.60
C THR A 16 14.42 12.82 -7.43
N LEU A 17 14.35 11.51 -7.27
CA LEU A 17 15.08 10.78 -6.23
C LEU A 17 16.60 10.92 -6.40
N ASP A 18 17.10 10.82 -7.62
CA ASP A 18 18.52 11.03 -7.93
C ASP A 18 18.97 12.45 -7.62
N LEU A 19 18.14 13.45 -7.94
CA LEU A 19 18.42 14.87 -7.61
C LEU A 19 18.48 15.08 -6.09
N ILE A 20 17.52 14.55 -5.33
CA ILE A 20 17.52 14.64 -3.85
C ILE A 20 18.80 14.00 -3.28
N ARG A 21 19.17 12.82 -3.79
CA ARG A 21 20.38 12.12 -3.36
C ARG A 21 21.67 12.89 -3.65
N LEU A 22 21.77 13.48 -4.85
CA LEU A 22 22.95 14.23 -5.29
C LEU A 22 23.09 15.58 -4.57
N THR A 23 22.00 16.25 -4.31
CA THR A 23 22.01 17.58 -3.69
C THR A 23 22.04 17.53 -2.16
N GLY A 24 21.75 16.37 -1.56
CA GLY A 24 21.67 16.21 -0.10
C GLY A 24 20.56 17.03 0.55
N VAL A 25 19.55 17.45 -0.20
CA VAL A 25 18.39 18.16 0.34
C VAL A 25 17.68 17.27 1.38
N PRO A 26 17.43 17.77 2.61
CA PRO A 26 16.69 17.02 3.62
C PRO A 26 15.32 16.61 3.11
N CYS A 27 15.00 15.33 3.23
CA CYS A 27 13.78 14.74 2.72
C CYS A 27 13.18 13.75 3.74
N ILE A 28 11.89 13.75 3.89
CA ILE A 28 11.10 12.76 4.63
C ILE A 28 10.16 12.05 3.63
N ASN A 29 10.28 10.77 3.42
CA ASN A 29 11.38 9.87 3.80
C ASN A 29 12.66 10.17 3.01
N SER A 30 13.76 9.50 3.37
CA SER A 30 14.98 9.59 2.58
C SER A 30 14.78 9.05 1.15
N ALA A 31 15.57 9.53 0.19
CA ALA A 31 15.51 9.03 -1.18
C ALA A 31 15.71 7.50 -1.29
N SER A 32 16.47 6.90 -0.35
CA SER A 32 16.65 5.46 -0.29
C SER A 32 15.36 4.72 0.06
N VAL A 33 14.60 5.19 1.05
CA VAL A 33 13.30 4.62 1.44
C VAL A 33 12.30 4.76 0.29
N LEU A 34 12.20 5.96 -0.29
CA LEU A 34 11.31 6.23 -1.41
C LEU A 34 11.62 5.34 -2.64
N ALA A 35 12.90 5.06 -2.90
CA ALA A 35 13.31 4.18 -3.99
C ALA A 35 12.95 2.70 -3.73
N ARG A 36 12.94 2.24 -2.47
CA ARG A 36 12.56 0.88 -2.07
C ARG A 36 11.05 0.65 -2.12
N CYS A 37 10.26 1.70 -1.91
CA CYS A 37 8.78 1.62 -1.84
C CYS A 37 8.08 2.25 -3.04
N HIS A 38 8.80 2.51 -4.16
CA HIS A 38 8.28 3.32 -5.26
C HIS A 38 7.11 2.67 -6.02
N ASP A 39 6.95 1.36 -5.93
CA ASP A 39 5.83 0.64 -6.52
C ASP A 39 5.29 -0.46 -5.57
N ARG A 40 4.12 -0.98 -5.93
CA ARG A 40 3.41 -2.00 -5.15
C ARG A 40 4.25 -3.27 -4.93
N LEU A 41 4.94 -3.76 -5.97
CA LEU A 41 5.67 -5.02 -5.89
C LEU A 41 6.92 -4.88 -5.02
N SER A 42 7.67 -3.79 -5.21
CA SER A 42 8.83 -3.47 -4.37
C SER A 42 8.42 -3.34 -2.90
N MET A 43 7.34 -2.60 -2.64
CA MET A 43 6.82 -2.42 -1.28
C MET A 43 6.38 -3.74 -0.65
N LEU A 44 5.65 -4.60 -1.37
CA LEU A 44 5.24 -5.91 -0.86
C LEU A 44 6.45 -6.81 -0.60
N ALA A 45 7.45 -6.81 -1.49
CA ALA A 45 8.69 -7.56 -1.32
C ALA A 45 9.44 -7.13 -0.05
N GLU A 46 9.58 -5.82 0.19
CA GLU A 46 10.20 -5.28 1.40
C GLU A 46 9.45 -5.70 2.67
N MET A 47 8.14 -5.72 2.65
CA MET A 47 7.34 -6.14 3.80
C MET A 47 7.40 -7.66 4.02
N CYS A 48 7.48 -8.46 2.96
CA CYS A 48 7.72 -9.90 3.06
C CYS A 48 9.11 -10.20 3.65
N GLU A 49 10.15 -9.49 3.18
CA GLU A 49 11.52 -9.64 3.71
C GLU A 49 11.61 -9.26 5.18
N ALA A 50 10.86 -8.25 5.59
CA ALA A 50 10.72 -7.89 7.00
C ALA A 50 9.91 -8.91 7.82
N GLY A 51 9.32 -9.95 7.21
CA GLY A 51 8.52 -10.96 7.92
C GLY A 51 7.19 -10.45 8.45
N LEU A 52 6.62 -9.40 7.85
CA LEU A 52 5.28 -8.93 8.22
C LEU A 52 4.20 -9.88 7.66
N PRO A 53 2.98 -9.87 8.23
CA PRO A 53 1.86 -10.70 7.78
C PRO A 53 1.25 -10.14 6.46
N VAL A 54 2.05 -10.12 5.40
CA VAL A 54 1.62 -9.63 4.08
C VAL A 54 0.55 -10.55 3.51
N ILE A 55 -0.43 -9.96 2.82
CA ILE A 55 -1.42 -10.73 2.07
C ILE A 55 -0.72 -11.64 1.06
N ASP A 56 -1.20 -12.88 0.95
CA ASP A 56 -0.72 -13.79 -0.11
C ASP A 56 -1.05 -13.22 -1.49
N PHE A 57 -0.09 -13.24 -2.42
CA PHE A 57 -0.30 -12.68 -3.75
C PHE A 57 0.50 -13.42 -4.83
N ASP A 58 -0.12 -13.51 -6.00
CA ASP A 58 0.54 -13.89 -7.24
C ASP A 58 0.80 -12.66 -8.09
N VAL A 59 1.88 -12.69 -8.87
CA VAL A 59 2.21 -11.62 -9.82
C VAL A 59 2.17 -12.17 -11.24
N ALA A 60 1.46 -11.48 -12.12
CA ALA A 60 1.47 -11.76 -13.54
C ALA A 60 2.07 -10.57 -14.30
N ILE A 61 3.12 -10.84 -15.08
CA ILE A 61 3.79 -9.89 -15.94
C ILE A 61 3.66 -10.40 -17.37
N GLY A 62 2.84 -9.72 -18.16
CA GLY A 62 2.55 -10.10 -19.54
C GLY A 62 1.54 -11.24 -19.70
N ASP A 63 1.07 -11.44 -20.93
CA ASP A 63 -0.03 -12.32 -21.29
C ASP A 63 0.19 -13.79 -20.88
N GLY A 64 1.40 -14.30 -21.09
CA GLY A 64 1.69 -15.70 -20.78
C GLY A 64 1.58 -16.07 -19.30
N MET A 65 1.79 -15.11 -18.39
CA MET A 65 1.59 -15.30 -16.95
C MET A 65 0.12 -15.12 -16.58
N LEU A 66 -0.56 -14.11 -17.13
CA LEU A 66 -2.00 -13.88 -16.92
C LEU A 66 -2.83 -15.10 -17.28
N ARG A 67 -2.57 -15.73 -18.45
CA ARG A 67 -3.30 -16.92 -18.90
C ARG A 67 -3.05 -18.16 -18.05
N ARG A 68 -1.93 -18.24 -17.34
CA ARG A 68 -1.58 -19.37 -16.47
C ARG A 68 -1.92 -19.15 -15.01
N LEU A 69 -2.44 -17.98 -14.67
CA LEU A 69 -2.81 -17.69 -13.30
C LEU A 69 -4.07 -18.48 -12.93
N GLU A 70 -3.92 -19.36 -11.94
CA GLU A 70 -4.99 -20.19 -11.39
C GLU A 70 -5.17 -19.84 -9.91
N ARG A 71 -6.17 -19.04 -9.61
CA ARG A 71 -6.56 -18.73 -8.22
C ARG A 71 -8.06 -18.98 -8.06
N PRO A 72 -8.47 -19.73 -7.01
CA PRO A 72 -9.89 -19.91 -6.72
C PRO A 72 -10.57 -18.58 -6.42
N ALA A 73 -11.71 -18.31 -7.07
CA ALA A 73 -12.54 -17.15 -6.75
C ALA A 73 -13.26 -17.33 -5.39
N PRO A 74 -13.57 -16.25 -4.65
CA PRO A 74 -13.32 -14.87 -5.05
C PRO A 74 -11.88 -14.40 -4.79
N PHE A 75 -11.37 -13.56 -5.69
CA PHE A 75 -10.05 -12.95 -5.54
C PHE A 75 -10.03 -11.49 -6.05
N VAL A 76 -9.05 -10.72 -5.59
CA VAL A 76 -8.87 -9.32 -5.97
C VAL A 76 -7.70 -9.20 -6.93
N VAL A 77 -7.90 -8.45 -7.99
CA VAL A 77 -6.86 -8.11 -8.96
C VAL A 77 -6.50 -6.64 -8.82
N LYS A 78 -5.21 -6.33 -8.82
CA LYS A 78 -4.67 -4.98 -8.76
C LYS A 78 -3.72 -4.79 -9.93
N VAL A 79 -4.01 -3.82 -10.81
CA VAL A 79 -3.21 -3.52 -11.99
C VAL A 79 -2.23 -2.42 -11.67
N GLY A 80 -0.96 -2.63 -12.00
CA GLY A 80 0.08 -1.64 -11.91
C GLY A 80 0.19 -0.95 -10.54
N ASN A 81 0.75 0.24 -10.55
CA ASN A 81 0.96 1.04 -9.34
C ASN A 81 -0.12 2.12 -9.15
N HIS A 82 -1.39 1.76 -9.28
CA HIS A 82 -2.49 2.69 -9.08
C HIS A 82 -2.89 2.82 -7.60
N HIS A 83 -3.28 4.04 -7.21
CA HIS A 83 -3.69 4.41 -5.85
C HIS A 83 -5.19 4.73 -5.78
N ALA A 84 -5.68 5.01 -4.57
CA ALA A 84 -7.07 5.43 -4.31
C ALA A 84 -8.14 4.47 -4.87
N GLY A 85 -7.86 3.18 -4.87
CA GLY A 85 -8.82 2.15 -5.32
C GLY A 85 -8.94 1.99 -6.83
N LEU A 86 -8.22 2.80 -7.63
CA LEU A 86 -8.14 2.62 -9.08
C LEU A 86 -7.37 1.34 -9.43
N GLY A 87 -7.65 0.78 -10.61
CA GLY A 87 -6.97 -0.44 -11.08
C GLY A 87 -7.23 -1.68 -10.23
N LYS A 88 -8.32 -1.74 -9.45
CA LYS A 88 -8.68 -2.89 -8.61
C LYS A 88 -10.02 -3.46 -9.05
N ALA A 89 -10.08 -4.77 -9.27
CA ALA A 89 -11.29 -5.51 -9.58
C ALA A 89 -11.46 -6.70 -8.62
N LEU A 90 -12.71 -7.04 -8.32
CA LEU A 90 -13.07 -8.27 -7.60
C LEU A 90 -13.63 -9.28 -8.60
N VAL A 91 -12.90 -10.36 -8.79
CA VAL A 91 -13.33 -11.53 -9.55
C VAL A 91 -14.15 -12.42 -8.60
N ARG A 92 -15.45 -12.51 -8.84
CA ARG A 92 -16.39 -13.22 -7.96
C ARG A 92 -16.48 -14.71 -8.29
N THR A 93 -16.36 -15.03 -9.57
CA THR A 93 -16.41 -16.40 -10.06
C THR A 93 -15.27 -16.63 -11.05
N ASN A 94 -14.83 -17.88 -11.19
CA ASN A 94 -13.79 -18.18 -12.16
C ASN A 94 -14.24 -17.98 -13.62
N ALA A 95 -15.55 -17.91 -13.87
CA ALA A 95 -16.11 -17.61 -15.19
C ALA A 95 -15.85 -16.15 -15.61
N ASP A 96 -15.72 -15.23 -14.65
CA ASP A 96 -15.45 -13.80 -14.92
C ASP A 96 -13.97 -13.54 -15.27
N TRP A 97 -13.09 -14.48 -14.94
CA TRP A 97 -11.65 -14.28 -15.06
C TRP A 97 -11.17 -14.03 -16.51
N PRO A 98 -11.63 -14.77 -17.54
CA PRO A 98 -11.14 -14.52 -18.90
C PRO A 98 -11.37 -13.09 -19.38
N GLU A 99 -12.52 -12.50 -19.11
CA GLU A 99 -12.84 -11.10 -19.49
C GLU A 99 -11.95 -10.11 -18.74
N VAL A 100 -11.73 -10.34 -17.45
CA VAL A 100 -10.83 -9.50 -16.63
C VAL A 100 -9.40 -9.62 -17.14
N ALA A 101 -8.92 -10.82 -17.45
CA ALA A 101 -7.58 -11.05 -17.98
C ALA A 101 -7.35 -10.35 -19.33
N ASP A 102 -8.35 -10.34 -20.22
CA ASP A 102 -8.27 -9.62 -21.50
C ASP A 102 -8.16 -8.09 -21.29
N LEU A 103 -8.89 -7.54 -20.32
CA LEU A 103 -8.77 -6.13 -19.96
C LEU A 103 -7.39 -5.80 -19.36
N LEU A 104 -6.83 -6.71 -18.54
CA LEU A 104 -5.51 -6.56 -17.96
C LEU A 104 -4.41 -6.61 -19.03
N PHE A 105 -4.56 -7.50 -19.99
CA PHE A 105 -3.66 -7.58 -21.13
C PHE A 105 -3.67 -6.28 -21.96
N ALA A 106 -4.87 -5.72 -22.20
CA ALA A 106 -5.02 -4.45 -22.91
C ALA A 106 -4.45 -3.25 -22.13
N ALA A 107 -4.37 -3.33 -20.79
CA ALA A 107 -3.75 -2.29 -19.96
C ALA A 107 -2.22 -2.27 -20.04
N ASP A 108 -1.59 -3.36 -20.54
CA ASP A 108 -0.14 -3.51 -20.71
C ASP A 108 0.65 -3.17 -19.44
N ASP A 109 0.18 -3.68 -18.30
CA ASP A 109 0.82 -3.48 -17.00
C ASP A 109 0.87 -4.81 -16.24
N TYR A 110 1.65 -4.88 -15.14
CA TYR A 110 1.60 -6.05 -14.28
C TYR A 110 0.27 -6.13 -13.51
N ALA A 111 -0.09 -7.33 -13.10
CA ALA A 111 -1.20 -7.57 -12.19
C ALA A 111 -0.72 -8.30 -10.93
N ALA A 112 -1.12 -7.80 -9.77
CA ALA A 112 -1.05 -8.55 -8.51
C ALA A 112 -2.43 -9.14 -8.22
N VAL A 113 -2.49 -10.43 -7.88
CA VAL A 113 -3.73 -11.14 -7.59
C VAL A 113 -3.68 -11.68 -6.17
N GLU A 114 -4.66 -11.29 -5.38
CA GLU A 114 -4.73 -11.54 -3.94
C GLU A 114 -6.03 -12.27 -3.59
N PRO A 115 -6.09 -13.13 -2.55
CA PRO A 115 -7.35 -13.68 -2.08
C PRO A 115 -8.30 -12.56 -1.65
N PHE A 116 -9.59 -12.74 -1.88
CA PHE A 116 -10.58 -11.87 -1.26
C PHE A 116 -10.71 -12.22 0.22
N ILE A 117 -10.43 -11.26 1.10
CA ILE A 117 -10.61 -11.42 2.55
C ILE A 117 -11.96 -10.85 2.94
N ASP A 118 -12.84 -11.68 3.52
CA ASP A 118 -14.04 -11.20 4.21
C ASP A 118 -13.61 -10.61 5.56
N TYR A 119 -13.26 -9.34 5.55
CA TYR A 119 -12.73 -8.66 6.71
C TYR A 119 -13.81 -8.03 7.59
N GLN A 120 -13.52 -7.94 8.88
CA GLN A 120 -14.34 -7.24 9.86
C GLN A 120 -13.99 -5.76 9.96
N ARG A 121 -12.69 -5.43 9.83
CA ARG A 121 -12.16 -4.07 9.96
C ARG A 121 -11.05 -3.82 8.94
N ASP A 122 -11.04 -2.61 8.41
CA ASP A 122 -9.89 -2.02 7.71
C ASP A 122 -9.25 -1.03 8.67
N VAL A 123 -7.96 -1.23 8.97
CA VAL A 123 -7.21 -0.43 9.95
C VAL A 123 -6.00 0.19 9.27
N ARG A 124 -5.92 1.51 9.30
CA ARG A 124 -4.71 2.24 8.92
C ARG A 124 -3.92 2.61 10.16
N CYS A 125 -2.64 2.21 10.21
CA CYS A 125 -1.66 2.68 11.17
C CYS A 125 -0.74 3.69 10.48
N LEU A 126 -0.58 4.86 11.09
CA LEU A 126 0.33 5.91 10.65
C LEU A 126 1.42 6.07 11.72
N ALA A 127 2.68 6.08 11.31
CA ALA A 127 3.80 6.33 12.21
C ALA A 127 4.70 7.43 11.68
N VAL A 128 5.17 8.31 12.58
CA VAL A 128 6.20 9.31 12.32
C VAL A 128 7.22 9.26 13.45
N GLY A 129 8.43 8.81 13.14
CA GLY A 129 9.44 8.57 14.16
C GLY A 129 8.94 7.57 15.21
N GLY A 130 8.86 8.00 16.48
CA GLY A 130 8.35 7.18 17.59
C GLY A 130 6.85 7.27 17.85
N ASN A 131 6.15 8.23 17.21
CA ASN A 131 4.73 8.47 17.41
C ASN A 131 3.89 7.63 16.45
N MET A 132 2.71 7.21 16.89
CA MET A 132 1.82 6.38 16.09
C MET A 132 0.37 6.73 16.32
N TRP A 133 -0.42 6.67 15.26
CA TRP A 133 -1.87 6.88 15.26
C TRP A 133 -2.52 5.76 14.45
N ALA A 134 -3.76 5.43 14.80
CA ALA A 134 -4.53 4.48 14.03
C ALA A 134 -5.97 4.96 13.81
N MET A 135 -6.55 4.49 12.71
CA MET A 135 -7.96 4.68 12.43
C MET A 135 -8.55 3.46 11.73
N THR A 136 -9.82 3.20 11.96
CA THR A 136 -10.61 2.29 11.14
C THR A 136 -11.35 3.04 10.05
N ARG A 137 -11.57 2.36 8.93
CA ARG A 137 -12.33 2.89 7.79
C ARG A 137 -13.50 1.98 7.49
N GLU A 138 -14.67 2.59 7.25
CA GLU A 138 -15.87 1.89 6.81
C GLU A 138 -16.29 2.44 5.43
N GLY A 139 -16.24 1.61 4.41
CA GLY A 139 -16.65 1.93 3.04
C GLY A 139 -18.05 1.40 2.72
N ALA A 140 -18.60 1.85 1.58
CA ALA A 140 -19.90 1.38 1.09
C ALA A 140 -19.85 -0.04 0.49
N GLY A 141 -18.65 -0.53 0.14
CA GLY A 141 -18.45 -1.78 -0.56
C GLY A 141 -17.22 -2.52 -0.07
N TRP A 142 -16.74 -3.46 -0.87
CA TRP A 142 -15.58 -4.29 -0.54
C TRP A 142 -14.24 -3.51 -0.49
N LYS A 143 -14.20 -2.29 -1.02
CA LYS A 143 -13.06 -1.38 -0.95
C LYS A 143 -13.31 -0.36 0.16
N ALA A 144 -12.86 -0.59 1.39
CA ALA A 144 -13.10 0.33 2.50
C ALA A 144 -12.46 1.71 2.31
N ASN A 145 -11.38 1.79 1.53
CA ASN A 145 -10.67 3.02 1.22
C ASN A 145 -11.26 3.83 0.04
N VAL A 146 -12.35 3.34 -0.56
CA VAL A 146 -13.10 4.03 -1.62
C VAL A 146 -14.48 4.35 -1.09
N ASP A 147 -14.94 5.58 -1.31
CA ASP A 147 -16.20 6.06 -0.75
C ASP A 147 -16.33 5.79 0.76
N THR A 148 -15.24 6.02 1.48
CA THR A 148 -15.21 5.84 2.93
C THR A 148 -16.24 6.75 3.57
N ARG A 149 -17.22 6.15 4.25
CA ARG A 149 -18.34 6.86 4.89
C ARG A 149 -18.00 7.30 6.29
N LYS A 150 -17.13 6.55 6.97
CA LYS A 150 -16.76 6.82 8.35
C LYS A 150 -15.29 6.51 8.59
N HIS A 151 -14.67 7.36 9.37
CA HIS A 151 -13.34 7.18 9.93
C HIS A 151 -13.47 7.25 11.44
N HIS A 152 -12.92 6.28 12.15
CA HIS A 152 -12.86 6.29 13.60
C HIS A 152 -11.41 6.20 14.03
N VAL A 153 -10.93 7.22 14.73
CA VAL A 153 -9.62 7.18 15.38
C VAL A 153 -9.68 6.18 16.54
N ILE A 154 -8.68 5.34 16.62
CA ILE A 154 -8.55 4.31 17.65
C ILE A 154 -7.14 4.32 18.22
N GLU A 155 -6.96 3.78 19.41
CA GLU A 155 -5.63 3.41 19.88
C GLU A 155 -5.02 2.36 18.94
N PRO A 156 -3.75 2.51 18.55
CA PRO A 156 -3.10 1.50 17.71
C PRO A 156 -3.10 0.14 18.42
N PRO A 157 -3.71 -0.91 17.82
CA PRO A 157 -3.66 -2.24 18.40
C PRO A 157 -2.20 -2.66 18.63
N PRO A 158 -1.86 -3.26 19.78
CA PRO A 158 -0.45 -3.56 20.14
C PRO A 158 0.30 -4.38 19.07
N GLU A 159 -0.38 -5.35 18.46
CA GLU A 159 0.16 -6.16 17.37
C GLU A 159 0.49 -5.29 16.13
N LEU A 160 -0.45 -4.44 15.70
CA LEU A 160 -0.23 -3.54 14.56
C LEU A 160 0.83 -2.48 14.85
N ALA A 161 0.88 -1.99 16.10
CA ALA A 161 1.93 -1.09 16.53
C ALA A 161 3.31 -1.76 16.47
N ALA A 162 3.41 -3.04 16.82
CA ALA A 162 4.66 -3.80 16.70
C ALA A 162 5.06 -3.99 15.22
N HIS A 163 4.13 -4.39 14.35
CA HIS A 163 4.36 -4.54 12.92
C HIS A 163 4.78 -3.22 12.27
N THR A 164 4.10 -2.12 12.61
CA THR A 164 4.43 -0.81 12.07
C THR A 164 5.82 -0.34 12.49
N ARG A 165 6.20 -0.51 13.77
CA ARG A 165 7.57 -0.21 14.22
C ARG A 165 8.61 -1.07 13.51
N HIS A 166 8.32 -2.35 13.30
CA HIS A 166 9.21 -3.25 12.60
C HIS A 166 9.43 -2.83 11.15
N ALA A 167 8.37 -2.48 10.43
CA ALA A 167 8.46 -1.93 9.07
C ALA A 167 9.29 -0.64 9.02
N MET A 168 9.06 0.29 9.97
CA MET A 168 9.83 1.53 10.10
C MET A 168 11.32 1.25 10.27
N GLN A 169 11.68 0.29 11.13
CA GLN A 169 13.07 -0.09 11.39
C GLN A 169 13.71 -0.77 10.17
N HIS A 170 13.01 -1.71 9.54
CA HIS A 170 13.49 -2.44 8.37
C HIS A 170 13.82 -1.51 7.20
N LEU A 171 12.94 -0.55 6.93
CA LEU A 171 13.13 0.43 5.86
C LEU A 171 14.07 1.57 6.25
N GLY A 172 14.26 1.84 7.53
CA GLY A 172 14.89 3.07 8.03
C GLY A 172 14.01 4.29 7.72
N ALA A 173 12.69 4.12 7.75
CA ALA A 173 11.74 5.15 7.36
C ALA A 173 11.49 6.15 8.51
N ASP A 174 11.19 7.41 8.15
CA ASP A 174 10.76 8.46 9.08
C ASP A 174 9.26 8.52 9.22
N ILE A 175 8.53 8.19 8.17
CA ILE A 175 7.07 8.12 8.12
C ILE A 175 6.62 6.91 7.31
N LEU A 176 5.62 6.18 7.81
CA LEU A 176 4.93 5.11 7.07
C LEU A 176 3.45 5.09 7.43
N GLY A 177 2.64 4.75 6.45
CA GLY A 177 1.24 4.37 6.65
C GLY A 177 1.03 2.92 6.23
N LEU A 178 0.59 2.06 7.14
CA LEU A 178 0.30 0.65 6.88
C LEU A 178 -1.21 0.40 6.92
N ASP A 179 -1.71 -0.29 5.91
CA ASP A 179 -3.12 -0.66 5.79
C ASP A 179 -3.28 -2.16 6.06
N PHE A 180 -4.04 -2.50 7.10
CA PHE A 180 -4.30 -3.87 7.52
C PHE A 180 -5.78 -4.21 7.40
N LEU A 181 -6.09 -5.45 7.03
CA LEU A 181 -7.40 -6.04 7.22
C LEU A 181 -7.41 -6.94 8.44
N GLN A 182 -8.42 -6.81 9.27
CA GLN A 182 -8.72 -7.76 10.33
C GLN A 182 -9.79 -8.73 9.84
N ALA A 183 -9.42 -10.00 9.68
CA ALA A 183 -10.36 -11.05 9.35
C ALA A 183 -11.30 -11.34 10.52
N ARG A 184 -12.39 -12.10 10.29
CA ARG A 184 -13.37 -12.43 11.33
C ARG A 184 -12.82 -13.30 12.46
N ASP A 185 -11.74 -14.02 12.21
CA ASP A 185 -11.00 -14.81 13.21
C ASP A 185 -10.02 -13.97 14.04
N GLY A 186 -9.98 -12.66 13.80
CA GLY A 186 -9.15 -11.70 14.52
C GLY A 186 -7.75 -11.49 13.96
N ARG A 187 -7.27 -12.31 13.02
CA ARG A 187 -5.95 -12.17 12.41
C ARG A 187 -5.86 -10.92 11.55
N TYR A 188 -4.71 -10.28 11.60
CA TYR A 188 -4.40 -9.14 10.75
C TYR A 188 -3.57 -9.56 9.54
N THR A 189 -3.87 -8.94 8.40
CA THR A 189 -3.14 -9.12 7.14
C THR A 189 -2.78 -7.74 6.59
N LEU A 190 -1.50 -7.52 6.28
CA LEU A 190 -1.01 -6.29 5.67
C LEU A 190 -1.34 -6.28 4.17
N LEU A 191 -2.05 -5.23 3.73
CA LEU A 191 -2.40 -5.02 2.32
C LEU A 191 -1.45 -4.08 1.59
N GLU A 192 -0.98 -3.06 2.27
CA GLU A 192 -0.25 -1.97 1.65
C GLU A 192 0.59 -1.23 2.70
N CYS A 193 1.78 -0.81 2.30
CA CYS A 193 2.62 0.11 3.04
C CYS A 193 2.86 1.35 2.18
N ASN A 194 2.62 2.53 2.74
CA ASN A 194 2.73 3.80 2.05
C ASN A 194 3.87 4.62 2.68
N ASP A 195 4.89 4.93 1.91
CA ASP A 195 6.03 5.77 2.29
C ASP A 195 5.71 7.28 2.28
N THR A 196 4.60 7.63 1.62
CA THR A 196 4.07 8.99 1.56
C THR A 196 2.56 8.93 1.87
N PRO A 197 2.19 8.60 3.13
CA PRO A 197 0.81 8.33 3.46
C PRO A 197 -0.06 9.58 3.44
N GLY A 198 -1.24 9.48 2.80
CA GLY A 198 -2.26 10.51 2.90
C GLY A 198 -2.83 10.59 4.32
N LEU A 199 -3.08 11.82 4.78
CA LEU A 199 -3.63 12.11 6.11
C LEU A 199 -5.16 12.33 6.09
N SER A 200 -5.79 12.18 4.94
CA SER A 200 -7.25 12.26 4.82
C SER A 200 -7.92 11.21 5.71
N GLY A 201 -8.96 11.63 6.43
CA GLY A 201 -9.64 10.77 7.41
C GLY A 201 -9.18 10.95 8.85
N PHE A 202 -7.98 11.44 9.10
CA PHE A 202 -7.61 11.90 10.44
C PHE A 202 -8.22 13.28 10.73
N PRO A 203 -8.71 13.54 11.95
CA PRO A 203 -9.14 14.85 12.40
C PRO A 203 -8.03 15.90 12.23
N GLU A 204 -8.41 17.18 12.07
CA GLU A 204 -7.47 18.27 11.84
C GLU A 204 -6.40 18.38 12.93
N VAL A 205 -6.79 18.25 14.18
CA VAL A 205 -5.87 18.28 15.33
C VAL A 205 -4.79 17.21 15.20
N LEU A 206 -5.14 15.98 14.80
CA LEU A 206 -4.16 14.90 14.61
C LEU A 206 -3.29 15.16 13.37
N ARG A 207 -3.83 15.74 12.31
CA ARG A 207 -3.04 16.13 11.12
C ARG A 207 -2.00 17.19 11.45
N GLU A 208 -2.34 18.16 12.32
CA GLU A 208 -1.41 19.17 12.82
C GLU A 208 -0.31 18.54 13.68
N GLU A 209 -0.67 17.62 14.59
CA GLU A 209 0.28 16.88 15.41
C GLU A 209 1.25 16.05 14.55
N VAL A 210 0.75 15.34 13.56
CA VAL A 210 1.56 14.59 12.58
C VAL A 210 2.51 15.53 11.83
N ALA A 211 2.01 16.68 11.35
CA ALA A 211 2.82 17.66 10.65
C ALA A 211 3.92 18.26 11.53
N GLU A 212 3.63 18.47 12.82
CA GLU A 212 4.64 18.92 13.79
C GLU A 212 5.72 17.85 14.02
N CYS A 213 5.32 16.58 14.20
CA CYS A 213 6.24 15.46 14.31
C CYS A 213 7.15 15.35 13.06
N MET A 214 6.60 15.53 11.86
CA MET A 214 7.36 15.55 10.61
C MET A 214 8.37 16.70 10.59
N ARG A 215 7.95 17.94 10.93
CA ARG A 215 8.85 19.09 11.01
C ARG A 215 10.00 18.83 11.97
N ASN A 216 9.70 18.36 13.18
CA ASN A 216 10.70 18.08 14.21
C ASN A 216 11.68 16.98 13.77
N ARG A 217 11.23 16.01 12.98
CA ARG A 217 12.08 14.95 12.42
C ARG A 217 13.01 15.49 11.34
N MET A 218 12.51 16.36 10.47
CA MET A 218 13.28 16.96 9.38
C MET A 218 14.42 17.86 9.87
N TRP A 219 14.20 18.61 10.96
CA TRP A 219 15.21 19.51 11.53
C TRP A 219 16.28 18.81 12.38
N ARG A 220 16.12 17.51 12.65
CA ARG A 220 17.11 16.70 13.40
C ARG A 220 18.06 15.92 12.49
N ARG A 221 17.89 16.05 11.19
CA ARG A 221 18.77 15.49 10.16
C ARG A 221 19.74 16.57 9.63
#